data_6f17e56a5d13aa434f61d24a0089aef6
#
_entry.id   6f17e56a5d13aa434f61d24a0089aef6
#
_cell.length_a   1.000
_cell.length_b   1.000
_cell.length_c   1.000
_cell.angle_alpha   90.00
_cell.angle_beta   90.00
_cell.angle_gamma   90.00
#
_symmetry.space_group_name_H-M   'P 1'
#
loop_
_entity.id
_entity.type
_entity.pdbx_description
1 polymer ?
#
loop_
_entity_poly.entity_id
_entity_poly.type
_entity_poly.pdbx_seq_one_letter_code
_entity_poly.pdbx_strand_id
1 'polypeptide(L)'
;MSRSKDRSADFQRQFEGAQTLDGLLDLSGSALDTAQVLEVMRAAHAEGRPHSDVIPDLFEEEPRFPSPDIARRLYQNLLGLWDLVEEGRPVRLDEERPPRPRKVKPVPPETFHPGEPSGEFVEAAWRYLEDDEKSRTRLLHAFENRQDAMLGALDAAGLTDEGYGVARHLLFELYAMLELGWPPGVASVPPAALETRTTAPPVPAALQQYADEALFEAEQDEEQPLSSQELEAVRPLVQRGLAALWSARKGR
;
A
#
# COMPACT_ATOMS: atom_id res chain seq x y z
N MET A 1 -25.93 48.38 -10.85
CA MET A 1 -24.48 48.16 -10.99
C MET A 1 -23.93 47.63 -9.71
N SER A 2 -23.86 46.29 -9.60
CA SER A 2 -23.39 45.59 -8.40
C SER A 2 -21.89 45.35 -8.53
N ARG A 3 -21.10 45.96 -7.67
CA ARG A 3 -19.66 45.74 -7.59
C ARG A 3 -19.42 44.31 -7.10
N SER A 4 -18.96 43.44 -7.99
CA SER A 4 -18.35 42.15 -7.63
C SER A 4 -17.15 42.45 -6.72
N LYS A 5 -17.26 42.10 -5.45
CA LYS A 5 -16.11 42.07 -4.54
C LYS A 5 -15.18 40.96 -4.98
N ASP A 6 -14.11 41.36 -5.64
CA ASP A 6 -12.94 40.54 -5.94
C ASP A 6 -12.41 39.98 -4.60
N ARG A 7 -12.74 38.71 -4.33
CA ARG A 7 -12.14 37.92 -3.26
C ARG A 7 -10.88 37.23 -3.79
N SER A 8 -9.91 37.99 -4.24
CA SER A 8 -8.52 37.51 -4.18
C SER A 8 -8.14 37.55 -2.69
N ALA A 9 -8.43 36.46 -1.97
CA ALA A 9 -7.86 36.26 -0.66
C ALA A 9 -6.33 36.35 -0.87
N ASP A 10 -5.70 37.38 -0.27
CA ASP A 10 -4.27 37.61 -0.35
C ASP A 10 -3.56 36.27 -0.06
N PHE A 11 -2.82 35.77 -1.06
CA PHE A 11 -1.99 34.58 -0.93
C PHE A 11 -0.77 35.01 -0.10
N GLN A 12 -0.88 34.84 1.22
CA GLN A 12 0.14 35.28 2.17
C GLN A 12 1.21 34.20 2.27
N ARG A 13 2.44 34.51 1.84
CA ARG A 13 3.59 33.62 2.02
C ARG A 13 3.99 33.63 3.49
N GLN A 14 3.92 32.48 4.13
CA GLN A 14 4.22 32.38 5.56
C GLN A 14 4.72 30.96 5.88
N PHE A 15 5.90 30.89 6.49
CA PHE A 15 6.40 29.65 7.06
C PHE A 15 5.91 29.51 8.51
N GLU A 16 5.08 28.50 8.77
CA GLU A 16 4.45 28.23 10.08
C GLU A 16 5.31 27.35 10.99
N GLY A 17 6.49 26.93 10.53
CA GLY A 17 7.42 26.08 11.27
C GLY A 17 7.56 24.67 10.70
N ALA A 18 8.65 23.99 11.09
CA ALA A 18 9.03 22.70 10.53
C ALA A 18 7.96 21.62 10.73
N GLN A 19 7.40 21.52 11.94
CA GLN A 19 6.39 20.51 12.25
C GLN A 19 5.12 20.65 11.39
N THR A 20 4.70 21.89 11.14
CA THR A 20 3.53 22.17 10.29
C THR A 20 3.83 21.79 8.85
N LEU A 21 4.99 22.19 8.33
CA LEU A 21 5.39 21.85 6.95
C LEU A 21 5.57 20.36 6.76
N ASP A 22 6.16 19.63 7.70
CA ASP A 22 6.27 18.16 7.67
C ASP A 22 4.91 17.49 7.55
N GLY A 23 3.93 17.92 8.36
CA GLY A 23 2.57 17.39 8.28
C GLY A 23 1.90 17.65 6.93
N LEU A 24 2.13 18.82 6.33
CA LEU A 24 1.58 19.18 5.02
C LEU A 24 2.27 18.40 3.88
N LEU A 25 3.58 18.18 3.97
CA LEU A 25 4.35 17.36 3.05
C LEU A 25 3.86 15.89 3.08
N ASP A 26 3.66 15.33 4.27
CA ASP A 26 3.08 13.99 4.42
C ASP A 26 1.70 13.86 3.76
N LEU A 27 0.81 14.83 4.00
CA LEU A 27 -0.53 14.85 3.41
C LEU A 27 -0.52 14.99 1.89
N SER A 28 0.52 15.59 1.30
CA SER A 28 0.69 15.74 -0.15
C SER A 28 1.39 14.54 -0.80
N GLY A 29 1.88 13.58 0.00
CA GLY A 29 2.62 12.42 -0.48
C GLY A 29 4.09 12.71 -0.81
N SER A 30 4.65 13.83 -0.33
CA SER A 30 6.09 14.11 -0.47
C SER A 30 6.92 13.14 0.36
N ALA A 31 8.03 12.66 -0.22
CA ALA A 31 9.02 11.84 0.49
C ALA A 31 10.00 12.68 1.32
N LEU A 32 9.99 14.01 1.14
CA LEU A 32 10.92 14.94 1.79
C LEU A 32 10.33 15.46 3.11
N ASP A 33 11.20 15.69 4.09
CA ASP A 33 10.91 16.47 5.29
C ASP A 33 11.38 17.93 5.12
N THR A 34 11.04 18.79 6.09
CA THR A 34 11.40 20.21 6.07
C THR A 34 12.92 20.43 6.02
N ALA A 35 13.72 19.56 6.64
CA ALA A 35 15.18 19.70 6.63
C ALA A 35 15.73 19.43 5.22
N GLN A 36 15.25 18.40 4.56
CA GLN A 36 15.62 18.04 3.20
C GLN A 36 15.13 19.10 2.18
N VAL A 37 13.90 19.60 2.35
CA VAL A 37 13.37 20.70 1.53
C VAL A 37 14.25 21.94 1.68
N LEU A 38 14.66 22.28 2.90
CA LEU A 38 15.53 23.41 3.16
C LEU A 38 16.92 23.27 2.50
N GLU A 39 17.50 22.06 2.51
CA GLU A 39 18.76 21.78 1.82
C GLU A 39 18.64 21.96 0.31
N VAL A 40 17.57 21.42 -0.29
CA VAL A 40 17.29 21.56 -1.72
C VAL A 40 17.13 23.04 -2.08
N MET A 41 16.34 23.78 -1.31
CA MET A 41 16.10 25.20 -1.55
C MET A 41 17.38 26.03 -1.43
N ARG A 42 18.24 25.75 -0.44
CA ARG A 42 19.54 26.44 -0.26
C ARG A 42 20.50 26.17 -1.43
N ALA A 43 20.58 24.92 -1.86
CA ALA A 43 21.41 24.54 -3.01
C ALA A 43 20.94 25.24 -4.28
N ALA A 44 19.64 25.20 -4.55
CA ALA A 44 19.05 25.84 -5.71
C ALA A 44 19.20 27.39 -5.71
N HIS A 45 19.02 28.00 -4.53
CA HIS A 45 19.27 29.44 -4.36
C HIS A 45 20.73 29.83 -4.64
N ALA A 46 21.69 29.03 -4.14
CA ALA A 46 23.12 29.23 -4.44
C ALA A 46 23.45 29.08 -5.94
N GLU A 47 22.70 28.29 -6.68
CA GLU A 47 22.79 28.14 -8.13
C GLU A 47 22.02 29.22 -8.90
N GLY A 48 21.30 30.10 -8.22
CA GLY A 48 20.49 31.17 -8.84
C GLY A 48 19.19 30.68 -9.48
N ARG A 49 18.69 29.49 -9.10
CA ARG A 49 17.42 28.95 -9.58
C ARG A 49 16.25 29.64 -8.88
N PRO A 50 15.17 30.01 -9.61
CA PRO A 50 14.00 30.61 -8.99
C PRO A 50 13.12 29.55 -8.28
N HIS A 51 12.33 29.97 -7.30
CA HIS A 51 11.43 29.07 -6.57
C HIS A 51 10.40 28.35 -7.48
N SER A 52 10.02 28.98 -8.60
CA SER A 52 9.10 28.37 -9.58
C SER A 52 9.61 27.06 -10.18
N ASP A 53 10.92 26.92 -10.27
CA ASP A 53 11.57 25.75 -10.85
C ASP A 53 11.91 24.70 -9.77
N VAL A 54 12.07 25.17 -8.52
CA VAL A 54 12.51 24.33 -7.40
C VAL A 54 11.34 23.67 -6.68
N ILE A 55 10.23 24.39 -6.48
CA ILE A 55 9.07 23.84 -5.74
C ILE A 55 8.47 22.61 -6.42
N PRO A 56 8.29 22.57 -7.77
CA PRO A 56 7.84 21.34 -8.44
C PRO A 56 8.81 20.15 -8.26
N ASP A 57 10.13 20.42 -8.24
CA ASP A 57 11.15 19.38 -8.07
C ASP A 57 11.15 18.72 -6.67
N LEU A 58 10.44 19.30 -5.69
CA LEU A 58 10.28 18.73 -4.35
C LEU A 58 9.31 17.52 -4.34
N PHE A 59 8.61 17.28 -5.45
CA PHE A 59 7.65 16.21 -5.56
C PHE A 59 8.08 15.25 -6.69
N GLU A 60 8.28 13.98 -6.36
CA GLU A 60 8.61 12.96 -7.36
C GLU A 60 7.45 12.64 -8.33
N GLU A 61 6.22 12.84 -7.85
CA GLU A 61 4.98 12.71 -8.62
C GLU A 61 4.12 13.97 -8.40
N GLU A 62 3.11 14.16 -9.26
CA GLU A 62 2.15 15.25 -9.05
C GLU A 62 1.51 15.16 -7.67
N PRO A 63 1.65 16.22 -6.84
CA PRO A 63 1.19 16.17 -5.45
C PRO A 63 -0.33 16.00 -5.37
N ARG A 64 -0.78 15.11 -4.50
CA ARG A 64 -2.20 14.85 -4.27
C ARG A 64 -2.64 15.51 -2.98
N PHE A 65 -3.62 16.39 -3.09
CA PHE A 65 -4.12 17.13 -1.93
C PHE A 65 -5.49 16.63 -1.49
N PRO A 66 -5.69 16.36 -0.19
CA PRO A 66 -7.01 16.02 0.36
C PRO A 66 -8.05 17.12 0.16
N SER A 67 -7.61 18.40 0.13
CA SER A 67 -8.47 19.56 -0.12
C SER A 67 -7.68 20.73 -0.72
N PRO A 68 -8.36 21.69 -1.38
CA PRO A 68 -7.72 22.92 -1.88
C PRO A 68 -7.08 23.77 -0.76
N ASP A 69 -7.60 23.72 0.46
CA ASP A 69 -7.03 24.46 1.59
C ASP A 69 -5.69 23.88 2.04
N ILE A 70 -5.55 22.56 2.04
CA ILE A 70 -4.27 21.88 2.31
C ILE A 70 -3.24 22.23 1.24
N ALA A 71 -3.63 22.20 -0.04
CA ALA A 71 -2.76 22.63 -1.13
C ALA A 71 -2.28 24.09 -0.93
N ARG A 72 -3.22 25.00 -0.68
CA ARG A 72 -2.91 26.42 -0.44
C ARG A 72 -1.93 26.58 0.72
N ARG A 73 -2.20 25.93 1.85
CA ARG A 73 -1.38 26.04 3.06
C ARG A 73 0.03 25.47 2.85
N LEU A 74 0.17 24.36 2.12
CA LEU A 74 1.47 23.81 1.75
C LEU A 74 2.28 24.79 0.92
N TYR A 75 1.70 25.35 -0.16
CA TYR A 75 2.41 26.32 -1.00
C TYR A 75 2.72 27.63 -0.26
N GLN A 76 1.86 28.10 0.65
CA GLN A 76 2.15 29.24 1.51
C GLN A 76 3.38 28.98 2.39
N ASN A 77 3.48 27.78 2.98
CA ASN A 77 4.62 27.40 3.81
C ASN A 77 5.90 27.21 3.00
N LEU A 78 5.85 26.57 1.82
CA LEU A 78 7.02 26.40 0.96
C LEU A 78 7.56 27.74 0.46
N LEU A 79 6.67 28.65 0.01
CA LEU A 79 7.07 29.97 -0.43
C LEU A 79 7.57 30.83 0.73
N GLY A 80 6.97 30.73 1.92
CA GLY A 80 7.48 31.41 3.11
C GLY A 80 8.84 30.87 3.55
N LEU A 81 9.11 29.58 3.41
CA LEU A 81 10.43 29.00 3.66
C LEU A 81 11.46 29.48 2.64
N TRP A 82 11.07 29.56 1.35
CA TRP A 82 11.92 30.12 0.29
C TRP A 82 12.31 31.57 0.58
N ASP A 83 11.35 32.43 0.98
CA ASP A 83 11.63 33.83 1.33
C ASP A 83 12.66 33.91 2.47
N LEU A 84 12.62 33.03 3.48
CA LEU A 84 13.64 32.95 4.55
C LEU A 84 15.02 32.54 4.02
N VAL A 85 15.09 31.63 3.05
CA VAL A 85 16.35 31.22 2.41
C VAL A 85 16.91 32.38 1.59
N GLU A 86 16.10 33.08 0.81
CA GLU A 86 16.51 34.24 -0.01
C GLU A 86 17.00 35.42 0.86
N GLU A 87 16.35 35.65 2.00
CA GLU A 87 16.75 36.66 2.96
C GLU A 87 17.97 36.25 3.83
N GLY A 88 18.47 35.02 3.70
CA GLY A 88 19.56 34.48 4.52
C GLY A 88 19.21 34.34 6.00
N ARG A 89 17.94 34.28 6.34
CA ARG A 89 17.45 34.14 7.71
C ARG A 89 17.61 32.72 8.24
N PRO A 90 17.99 32.55 9.54
CA PRO A 90 18.10 31.23 10.12
C PRO A 90 16.70 30.59 10.25
N VAL A 91 16.56 29.40 9.73
CA VAL A 91 15.36 28.54 9.89
C VAL A 91 15.63 27.64 11.09
N ARG A 92 14.80 27.73 12.13
CA ARG A 92 14.86 26.81 13.28
C ARG A 92 14.14 25.51 12.89
N LEU A 93 14.92 24.47 12.78
CA LEU A 93 14.41 23.09 12.71
C LEU A 93 14.48 22.53 14.14
N ASP A 94 13.45 21.87 14.62
CA ASP A 94 13.51 21.22 15.92
C ASP A 94 14.62 20.15 15.86
N GLU A 95 15.71 20.37 16.61
CA GLU A 95 16.96 19.59 16.54
C GLU A 95 16.81 18.13 17.01
N GLU A 96 15.65 17.73 17.53
CA GLU A 96 15.46 16.41 18.15
C GLU A 96 14.84 15.34 17.24
N ARG A 97 14.52 15.65 15.98
CA ARG A 97 13.95 14.63 15.10
C ARG A 97 15.01 14.07 14.16
N PRO A 98 15.35 12.78 14.27
CA PRO A 98 16.20 12.15 13.27
C PRO A 98 15.57 12.32 11.88
N PRO A 99 16.37 12.51 10.82
CA PRO A 99 15.85 12.63 9.46
C PRO A 99 14.95 11.44 9.17
N ARG A 100 13.73 11.71 8.67
CA ARG A 100 12.81 10.63 8.30
C ARG A 100 13.50 9.76 7.26
N PRO A 101 13.54 8.43 7.46
CA PRO A 101 14.03 7.56 6.41
C PRO A 101 13.22 7.83 5.13
N ARG A 102 13.91 7.99 4.01
CA ARG A 102 13.24 8.10 2.71
C ARG A 102 12.28 6.93 2.60
N LYS A 103 11.00 7.21 2.39
CA LYS A 103 10.03 6.16 2.05
C LYS A 103 10.44 5.60 0.68
N VAL A 104 11.23 4.55 0.69
CA VAL A 104 11.52 3.81 -0.53
C VAL A 104 10.19 3.23 -0.97
N LYS A 105 9.74 3.56 -2.19
CA LYS A 105 8.52 2.95 -2.74
C LYS A 105 8.76 1.44 -2.82
N PRO A 106 7.87 0.62 -2.25
CA PRO A 106 8.00 -0.82 -2.40
C PRO A 106 8.03 -1.17 -3.88
N VAL A 107 9.02 -1.95 -4.28
CA VAL A 107 9.13 -2.44 -5.65
C VAL A 107 8.29 -3.70 -5.76
N PRO A 108 7.31 -3.75 -6.68
CA PRO A 108 6.54 -4.98 -6.89
C PRO A 108 7.49 -6.15 -7.20
N PRO A 109 7.17 -7.37 -6.71
CA PRO A 109 7.93 -8.54 -7.07
C PRO A 109 7.94 -8.71 -8.59
N GLU A 110 9.05 -9.19 -9.12
CA GLU A 110 9.16 -9.45 -10.57
C GLU A 110 8.04 -10.42 -10.99
N THR A 111 7.39 -10.10 -12.11
CA THR A 111 6.39 -11.00 -12.71
C THR A 111 7.05 -12.27 -13.18
N PHE A 112 6.49 -13.41 -12.81
CA PHE A 112 6.99 -14.69 -13.28
C PHE A 112 6.58 -14.95 -14.73
N HIS A 113 7.52 -15.45 -15.50
CA HIS A 113 7.21 -16.17 -16.72
C HIS A 113 6.51 -17.50 -16.36
N PRO A 114 5.66 -18.06 -17.26
CA PRO A 114 4.85 -19.24 -16.95
C PRO A 114 5.71 -20.40 -16.44
N GLY A 115 5.72 -20.57 -15.15
CA GLY A 115 6.49 -21.53 -14.38
C GLY A 115 5.95 -21.62 -12.97
N GLU A 116 6.56 -22.42 -12.13
CA GLU A 116 6.19 -22.52 -10.73
C GLU A 116 6.73 -21.33 -9.93
N PRO A 117 5.92 -20.68 -9.05
CA PRO A 117 6.42 -19.69 -8.13
C PRO A 117 7.47 -20.28 -7.20
N SER A 118 8.57 -19.56 -7.05
CA SER A 118 9.61 -19.91 -6.06
C SER A 118 9.24 -19.39 -4.67
N GLY A 119 9.86 -19.93 -3.63
CA GLY A 119 9.74 -19.38 -2.28
C GLY A 119 10.20 -17.92 -2.18
N GLU A 120 11.24 -17.53 -2.96
CA GLU A 120 11.73 -16.15 -3.02
C GLU A 120 10.65 -15.17 -3.53
N PHE A 121 9.84 -15.61 -4.51
CA PHE A 121 8.72 -14.78 -4.96
C PHE A 121 7.65 -14.64 -3.89
N VAL A 122 7.27 -15.74 -3.25
CA VAL A 122 6.26 -15.72 -2.18
C VAL A 122 6.68 -14.74 -1.09
N GLU A 123 7.92 -14.81 -0.64
CA GLU A 123 8.50 -13.90 0.35
C GLU A 123 8.52 -12.44 -0.13
N ALA A 124 8.93 -12.20 -1.38
CA ALA A 124 8.95 -10.86 -1.96
C ALA A 124 7.54 -10.27 -2.13
N ALA A 125 6.56 -11.09 -2.53
CA ALA A 125 5.17 -10.68 -2.66
C ALA A 125 4.54 -10.36 -1.30
N TRP A 126 4.82 -11.18 -0.29
CA TRP A 126 4.37 -10.95 1.08
C TRP A 126 4.93 -9.64 1.64
N ARG A 127 6.25 -9.42 1.57
CA ARG A 127 6.88 -8.15 1.99
C ARG A 127 6.31 -6.94 1.26
N TYR A 128 6.08 -7.07 -0.04
CA TYR A 128 5.47 -6.00 -0.81
C TYR A 128 4.07 -5.63 -0.30
N LEU A 129 3.26 -6.63 0.06
CA LEU A 129 1.92 -6.41 0.63
C LEU A 129 1.97 -5.78 2.02
N GLU A 130 3.00 -6.06 2.83
CA GLU A 130 3.20 -5.42 4.13
C GLU A 130 3.65 -3.97 4.00
N ASP A 131 4.58 -3.70 3.08
CA ASP A 131 5.20 -2.39 2.91
C ASP A 131 4.32 -1.40 2.15
N ASP A 132 3.40 -1.88 1.28
CA ASP A 132 2.52 -1.05 0.46
C ASP A 132 1.03 -1.22 0.85
N GLU A 133 0.63 -0.53 1.91
CA GLU A 133 -0.76 -0.52 2.39
C GLU A 133 -1.77 -0.14 1.30
N LYS A 134 -1.39 0.76 0.39
CA LYS A 134 -2.26 1.20 -0.71
C LYS A 134 -2.51 0.09 -1.72
N SER A 135 -1.48 -0.64 -2.12
CA SER A 135 -1.61 -1.80 -3.00
C SER A 135 -2.35 -2.93 -2.29
N ARG A 136 -2.08 -3.18 -1.01
CA ARG A 136 -2.81 -4.15 -0.20
C ARG A 136 -4.30 -3.84 -0.16
N THR A 137 -4.69 -2.61 0.15
CA THR A 137 -6.10 -2.17 0.18
C THR A 137 -6.77 -2.34 -1.18
N ARG A 138 -6.10 -1.94 -2.28
CA ARG A 138 -6.62 -2.12 -3.63
C ARG A 138 -6.85 -3.59 -3.98
N LEU A 139 -5.91 -4.46 -3.64
CA LEU A 139 -6.01 -5.91 -3.89
C LEU A 139 -7.07 -6.56 -3.03
N LEU A 140 -7.23 -6.11 -1.77
CA LEU A 140 -8.30 -6.57 -0.89
C LEU A 140 -9.69 -6.25 -1.47
N HIS A 141 -9.93 -5.02 -1.91
CA HIS A 141 -11.17 -4.67 -2.59
C HIS A 141 -11.39 -5.46 -3.88
N ALA A 142 -10.32 -5.74 -4.63
CA ALA A 142 -10.42 -6.57 -5.82
C ALA A 142 -10.78 -8.02 -5.48
N PHE A 143 -10.24 -8.58 -4.40
CA PHE A 143 -10.56 -9.89 -3.86
C PHE A 143 -12.04 -9.96 -3.46
N GLU A 144 -12.49 -9.03 -2.62
CA GLU A 144 -13.88 -8.98 -2.15
C GLU A 144 -14.88 -8.87 -3.30
N ASN A 145 -14.60 -8.04 -4.30
CA ASN A 145 -15.52 -7.82 -5.43
C ASN A 145 -15.49 -8.94 -6.50
N ARG A 146 -14.44 -9.76 -6.54
CA ARG A 146 -14.28 -10.77 -7.60
C ARG A 146 -14.45 -12.20 -7.12
N GLN A 147 -14.31 -12.43 -5.81
CA GLN A 147 -14.26 -13.77 -5.24
C GLN A 147 -15.48 -14.06 -4.34
N ASP A 148 -16.67 -13.54 -4.72
CA ASP A 148 -17.92 -13.71 -3.96
C ASP A 148 -18.24 -15.19 -3.66
N ALA A 149 -18.00 -16.10 -4.62
CA ALA A 149 -18.25 -17.53 -4.41
C ALA A 149 -17.32 -18.13 -3.33
N MET A 150 -16.09 -17.63 -3.23
CA MET A 150 -15.13 -18.08 -2.23
C MET A 150 -15.51 -17.57 -0.84
N LEU A 151 -15.89 -16.30 -0.75
CA LEU A 151 -16.37 -15.70 0.51
C LEU A 151 -17.66 -16.40 0.97
N GLY A 152 -18.61 -16.63 0.04
CA GLY A 152 -19.84 -17.38 0.34
C GLY A 152 -19.57 -18.83 0.79
N ALA A 153 -18.52 -19.49 0.28
CA ALA A 153 -18.12 -20.81 0.76
C ALA A 153 -17.53 -20.78 2.18
N LEU A 154 -16.81 -19.73 2.55
CA LEU A 154 -16.35 -19.50 3.93
C LEU A 154 -17.54 -19.25 4.86
N ASP A 155 -18.48 -18.39 4.48
CA ASP A 155 -19.69 -18.09 5.25
C ASP A 155 -20.52 -19.35 5.52
N ALA A 156 -20.62 -20.23 4.52
CA ALA A 156 -21.37 -21.48 4.62
C ALA A 156 -20.64 -22.60 5.40
N ALA A 157 -19.36 -22.43 5.70
CA ALA A 157 -18.55 -23.48 6.33
C ALA A 157 -18.79 -23.63 7.84
N GLY A 158 -19.49 -22.67 8.49
CA GLY A 158 -19.78 -22.72 9.92
C GLY A 158 -18.54 -22.59 10.80
N LEU A 159 -17.54 -21.84 10.34
CA LEU A 159 -16.33 -21.53 11.10
C LEU A 159 -16.66 -20.58 12.27
N THR A 160 -15.78 -20.55 13.28
CA THR A 160 -15.77 -19.48 14.27
C THR A 160 -15.34 -18.15 13.63
N ASP A 161 -15.49 -17.03 14.34
CA ASP A 161 -15.05 -15.71 13.86
C ASP A 161 -13.53 -15.70 13.61
N GLU A 162 -12.76 -16.34 14.48
CA GLU A 162 -11.30 -16.50 14.38
C GLU A 162 -10.93 -17.38 13.18
N GLY A 163 -11.53 -18.55 13.04
CA GLY A 163 -11.29 -19.46 11.92
C GLY A 163 -11.67 -18.84 10.57
N TYR A 164 -12.77 -18.10 10.54
CA TYR A 164 -13.18 -17.33 9.35
C TYR A 164 -12.16 -16.23 9.02
N GLY A 165 -11.72 -15.48 10.03
CA GLY A 165 -10.74 -14.41 9.89
C GLY A 165 -9.43 -14.92 9.27
N VAL A 166 -8.88 -16.01 9.81
CA VAL A 166 -7.65 -16.64 9.31
C VAL A 166 -7.82 -17.17 7.89
N ALA A 167 -8.91 -17.91 7.62
CA ALA A 167 -9.16 -18.46 6.28
C ALA A 167 -9.31 -17.34 5.22
N ARG A 168 -10.07 -16.30 5.52
CA ARG A 168 -10.29 -15.15 4.64
C ARG A 168 -8.99 -14.39 4.38
N HIS A 169 -8.21 -14.13 5.44
CA HIS A 169 -6.94 -13.42 5.34
C HIS A 169 -5.95 -14.19 4.46
N LEU A 170 -5.76 -15.46 4.72
CA LEU A 170 -4.83 -16.31 3.97
C LEU A 170 -5.24 -16.46 2.50
N LEU A 171 -6.53 -16.63 2.23
CA LEU A 171 -7.04 -16.67 0.84
C LEU A 171 -6.86 -15.32 0.11
N PHE A 172 -6.99 -14.22 0.82
CA PHE A 172 -6.66 -12.89 0.27
C PHE A 172 -5.18 -12.78 -0.08
N GLU A 173 -4.27 -13.19 0.79
CA GLU A 173 -2.83 -13.12 0.53
C GLU A 173 -2.43 -13.98 -0.68
N LEU A 174 -2.94 -15.20 -0.76
CA LEU A 174 -2.73 -16.09 -1.91
C LEU A 174 -3.28 -15.50 -3.21
N TYR A 175 -4.48 -14.88 -3.16
CA TYR A 175 -5.03 -14.14 -4.29
C TYR A 175 -4.13 -12.98 -4.70
N ALA A 176 -3.68 -12.18 -3.74
CA ALA A 176 -2.82 -11.03 -4.00
C ALA A 176 -1.48 -11.43 -4.61
N MET A 177 -0.84 -12.50 -4.12
CA MET A 177 0.37 -13.07 -4.71
C MET A 177 0.15 -13.47 -6.17
N LEU A 178 -0.98 -14.12 -6.47
CA LEU A 178 -1.31 -14.51 -7.83
C LEU A 178 -1.63 -13.31 -8.75
N GLU A 179 -2.28 -12.26 -8.25
CA GLU A 179 -2.49 -11.02 -9.00
C GLU A 179 -1.15 -10.30 -9.31
N LEU A 180 -0.21 -10.32 -8.38
CA LEU A 180 1.13 -9.73 -8.56
C LEU A 180 2.00 -10.55 -9.53
N GLY A 181 1.95 -11.88 -9.42
CA GLY A 181 2.84 -12.77 -10.16
C GLY A 181 2.36 -13.12 -11.57
N TRP A 182 1.06 -13.02 -11.87
CA TRP A 182 0.49 -13.46 -13.15
C TRP A 182 -0.48 -12.44 -13.76
N PRO A 183 0.02 -11.32 -14.29
CA PRO A 183 -0.82 -10.43 -15.08
C PRO A 183 -1.42 -11.16 -16.30
N PRO A 184 -2.67 -10.94 -16.65
CA PRO A 184 -3.60 -9.92 -16.16
C PRO A 184 -4.42 -10.32 -14.91
N GLY A 185 -3.91 -11.26 -14.09
CA GLY A 185 -4.47 -11.59 -12.79
C GLY A 185 -5.39 -12.82 -12.76
N VAL A 186 -6.19 -12.91 -11.71
CA VAL A 186 -7.07 -14.04 -11.41
C VAL A 186 -8.51 -13.71 -11.80
N ALA A 187 -9.19 -14.61 -12.50
CA ALA A 187 -10.61 -14.48 -12.78
C ALA A 187 -11.45 -14.81 -11.53
N SER A 188 -12.74 -14.47 -11.55
CA SER A 188 -13.67 -14.95 -10.53
C SER A 188 -13.70 -16.48 -10.50
N VAL A 189 -13.58 -17.05 -9.31
CA VAL A 189 -13.68 -18.49 -9.10
C VAL A 189 -15.16 -18.87 -9.14
N PRO A 190 -15.58 -19.79 -10.00
CA PRO A 190 -16.97 -20.26 -10.02
C PRO A 190 -17.26 -21.16 -8.81
N PRO A 191 -18.49 -21.18 -8.24
CA PRO A 191 -18.86 -22.01 -7.09
C PRO A 191 -18.50 -23.50 -7.28
N ALA A 192 -18.74 -24.05 -8.48
CA ALA A 192 -18.42 -25.43 -8.80
C ALA A 192 -16.95 -25.80 -8.65
N ALA A 193 -16.02 -24.84 -8.76
CA ALA A 193 -14.59 -25.09 -8.54
C ALA A 193 -14.24 -25.28 -7.07
N LEU A 194 -15.10 -24.84 -6.15
CA LEU A 194 -14.92 -24.98 -4.71
C LEU A 194 -15.59 -26.27 -4.15
N GLU A 195 -16.55 -26.84 -4.89
CA GLU A 195 -17.31 -28.02 -4.46
C GLU A 195 -16.60 -29.33 -4.79
N THR A 196 -15.80 -29.35 -5.85
CA THR A 196 -15.21 -30.58 -6.39
C THR A 196 -13.73 -30.71 -6.04
N ARG A 197 -13.28 -31.94 -5.74
CA ARG A 197 -11.86 -32.33 -5.92
C ARG A 197 -11.56 -32.28 -7.42
N THR A 198 -11.41 -31.06 -7.92
CA THR A 198 -11.19 -30.80 -9.34
C THR A 198 -9.85 -31.42 -9.75
N THR A 199 -9.78 -31.97 -10.96
CA THR A 199 -8.55 -32.24 -11.71
C THR A 199 -7.83 -30.92 -12.05
N ALA A 200 -7.67 -30.06 -11.04
CA ALA A 200 -6.91 -28.82 -11.14
C ALA A 200 -5.43 -29.19 -11.38
N PRO A 201 -4.71 -28.38 -12.15
CA PRO A 201 -3.27 -28.54 -12.23
C PRO A 201 -2.68 -28.47 -10.82
N PRO A 202 -1.59 -29.21 -10.55
CA PRO A 202 -0.99 -29.21 -9.23
C PRO A 202 -0.65 -27.76 -8.84
N VAL A 203 -1.03 -27.40 -7.62
CA VAL A 203 -0.65 -26.11 -7.02
C VAL A 203 0.86 -26.14 -6.78
N PRO A 204 1.59 -25.06 -7.08
CA PRO A 204 3.03 -24.96 -6.79
C PRO A 204 3.36 -25.21 -5.34
N ALA A 205 4.42 -25.95 -5.10
CA ALA A 205 4.85 -26.34 -3.77
C ALA A 205 5.10 -25.12 -2.84
N ALA A 206 5.67 -24.02 -3.38
CA ALA A 206 5.94 -22.81 -2.60
C ALA A 206 4.65 -22.14 -2.05
N LEU A 207 3.55 -22.12 -2.85
CA LEU A 207 2.27 -21.58 -2.37
C LEU A 207 1.58 -22.51 -1.37
N GLN A 208 1.74 -23.83 -1.54
CA GLN A 208 1.23 -24.80 -0.55
C GLN A 208 1.99 -24.68 0.77
N GLN A 209 3.32 -24.59 0.70
CA GLN A 209 4.17 -24.42 1.85
C GLN A 209 3.82 -23.14 2.61
N TYR A 210 3.66 -22.02 1.90
CA TYR A 210 3.22 -20.76 2.51
C TYR A 210 1.89 -20.91 3.25
N ALA A 211 0.90 -21.55 2.61
CA ALA A 211 -0.40 -21.76 3.24
C ALA A 211 -0.32 -22.67 4.48
N ASP A 212 0.51 -23.70 4.44
CA ASP A 212 0.70 -24.62 5.56
C ASP A 212 1.48 -23.96 6.72
N GLU A 213 2.51 -23.15 6.43
CA GLU A 213 3.26 -22.37 7.42
C GLU A 213 2.37 -21.33 8.11
N ALA A 214 1.57 -20.55 7.34
CA ALA A 214 0.65 -19.56 7.91
C ALA A 214 -0.44 -20.21 8.79
N LEU A 215 -0.93 -21.40 8.42
CA LEU A 215 -1.87 -22.15 9.28
C LEU A 215 -1.20 -22.69 10.54
N PHE A 216 0.07 -23.06 10.47
CA PHE A 216 0.84 -23.48 11.63
C PHE A 216 1.11 -22.28 12.57
N GLU A 217 1.45 -21.11 12.03
CA GLU A 217 1.62 -19.89 12.81
C GLU A 217 0.32 -19.50 13.53
N ALA A 218 -0.83 -19.61 12.86
CA ALA A 218 -2.14 -19.34 13.46
C ALA A 218 -2.49 -20.33 14.61
N GLU A 219 -1.97 -21.58 14.58
CA GLU A 219 -2.10 -22.53 15.68
C GLU A 219 -1.22 -22.15 16.88
N GLN A 220 -0.07 -21.52 16.62
CA GLN A 220 0.92 -21.15 17.64
C GLN A 220 0.78 -19.69 18.12
N ASP A 221 -0.21 -18.95 17.61
CA ASP A 221 -0.43 -17.56 18.02
C ASP A 221 -0.65 -17.47 19.54
N GLU A 222 0.09 -16.57 20.20
CA GLU A 222 0.04 -16.44 21.67
C GLU A 222 -1.23 -15.75 22.16
N GLU A 223 -1.84 -14.90 21.33
CA GLU A 223 -3.01 -14.08 21.69
C GLU A 223 -4.32 -14.76 21.32
N GLN A 224 -4.39 -15.35 20.13
CA GLN A 224 -5.61 -15.95 19.58
C GLN A 224 -5.29 -17.25 18.80
N PRO A 225 -4.83 -18.31 19.48
CA PRO A 225 -4.50 -19.55 18.81
C PRO A 225 -5.73 -20.23 18.22
N LEU A 226 -5.63 -20.67 16.97
CA LEU A 226 -6.64 -21.57 16.40
C LEU A 226 -6.57 -22.93 17.09
N SER A 227 -7.72 -23.44 17.55
CA SER A 227 -7.78 -24.81 18.05
C SER A 227 -7.52 -25.83 16.92
N SER A 228 -7.01 -26.99 17.29
CA SER A 228 -6.77 -28.08 16.31
C SER A 228 -8.06 -28.47 15.55
N GLN A 229 -9.22 -28.37 16.19
CA GLN A 229 -10.51 -28.63 15.54
C GLN A 229 -10.84 -27.57 14.47
N GLU A 230 -10.58 -26.30 14.74
CA GLU A 230 -10.76 -25.21 13.79
C GLU A 230 -9.77 -25.32 12.64
N LEU A 231 -8.53 -25.67 12.93
CA LEU A 231 -7.50 -25.90 11.91
C LEU A 231 -7.90 -27.03 10.94
N GLU A 232 -8.49 -28.12 11.45
CA GLU A 232 -9.04 -29.19 10.63
C GLU A 232 -10.19 -28.74 9.74
N ALA A 233 -10.97 -27.76 10.16
CA ALA A 233 -12.04 -27.16 9.35
C ALA A 233 -11.53 -26.15 8.32
N VAL A 234 -10.57 -25.28 8.71
CA VAL A 234 -10.00 -24.20 7.88
C VAL A 234 -9.09 -24.74 6.78
N ARG A 235 -8.18 -25.66 7.10
CA ARG A 235 -7.18 -26.20 6.17
C ARG A 235 -7.77 -26.68 4.82
N PRO A 236 -8.81 -27.52 4.78
CA PRO A 236 -9.37 -27.99 3.51
C PRO A 236 -10.07 -26.87 2.71
N LEU A 237 -10.56 -25.82 3.36
CA LEU A 237 -11.13 -24.64 2.70
C LEU A 237 -10.05 -23.83 2.01
N VAL A 238 -8.95 -23.53 2.73
CA VAL A 238 -7.79 -22.82 2.17
C VAL A 238 -7.17 -23.60 1.01
N GLN A 239 -6.97 -24.91 1.14
CA GLN A 239 -6.40 -25.74 0.08
C GLN A 239 -7.30 -25.77 -1.18
N ARG A 240 -8.61 -25.87 -1.01
CA ARG A 240 -9.56 -25.80 -2.14
C ARG A 240 -9.58 -24.41 -2.77
N GLY A 241 -9.60 -23.38 -1.95
CA GLY A 241 -9.54 -21.99 -2.41
C GLY A 241 -8.27 -21.71 -3.20
N LEU A 242 -7.10 -22.12 -2.71
CA LEU A 242 -5.82 -22.00 -3.39
C LEU A 242 -5.83 -22.75 -4.75
N ALA A 243 -6.32 -23.99 -4.78
CA ALA A 243 -6.42 -24.76 -6.03
C ALA A 243 -7.35 -24.08 -7.05
N ALA A 244 -8.48 -23.53 -6.59
CA ALA A 244 -9.42 -22.81 -7.42
C ALA A 244 -8.82 -21.49 -7.96
N LEU A 245 -8.15 -20.70 -7.13
CA LEU A 245 -7.42 -19.49 -7.54
C LEU A 245 -6.33 -19.82 -8.56
N TRP A 246 -5.54 -20.86 -8.29
CA TRP A 246 -4.48 -21.31 -9.19
C TRP A 246 -5.02 -21.70 -10.57
N SER A 247 -6.20 -22.32 -10.62
CA SER A 247 -6.88 -22.70 -11.85
C SER A 247 -7.51 -21.51 -12.59
N ALA A 248 -7.92 -20.47 -11.86
CA ALA A 248 -8.59 -19.29 -12.39
C ALA A 248 -7.64 -18.21 -12.94
N ARG A 249 -6.33 -18.44 -12.98
CA ARG A 249 -5.35 -17.49 -13.54
C ARG A 249 -5.62 -17.26 -15.02
N LYS A 250 -5.57 -15.98 -15.42
CA LYS A 250 -5.66 -15.56 -16.80
C LYS A 250 -4.29 -15.69 -17.46
N GLY A 251 -4.20 -16.19 -18.68
CA GLY A 251 -2.93 -16.26 -19.42
C GLY A 251 -2.29 -17.64 -19.48
N ARG A 252 -3.11 -18.69 -19.43
CA ARG A 252 -2.73 -20.04 -19.82
C ARG A 252 -2.48 -20.17 -21.32
#